data_bb01286b6c04e8015c5eb14011ac14b0
#
_entry.id   bb01286b6c04e8015c5eb14011ac14b0
#
_cell.length_a   1.000
_cell.length_b   1.000
_cell.length_c   1.000
_cell.angle_alpha   90.00
_cell.angle_beta   90.00
_cell.angle_gamma   90.00
#
_symmetry.space_group_name_H-M   'P 1'
#
loop_
_entity.id
_entity.type
_entity.pdbx_description
1 polymer ?
#
loop_
_entity_poly.entity_id
_entity_poly.type
_entity_poly.pdbx_seq_one_letter_code
_entity_poly.pdbx_strand_id
1 'polypeptide(L)'
;DTLIEKRFKDPDLSDKNKKAFRVGYGLGVDHVGGTPVLQVPDKPDNDEVFLDGNSAVALGAASAGCNYITAYPMSPGTGVFTFFAKNAKLFSAVVEQVEDEISAINMVVGAAYAGARAMTTTSGGGFVLMCEGLSLAGITETPVVVHLAQRPGPATGLATRTEQADLELALYAGHGEFPRALYAPVNVES
;
A
#
# COMPACT_ATOMS: atom_id res chain seq x y z
N ASP A 1 -19.98 20.40 2.59
CA ASP A 1 -21.29 19.71 2.53
C ASP A 1 -21.47 18.92 1.21
N THR A 2 -21.13 19.50 0.06
CA THR A 2 -21.33 18.88 -1.27
C THR A 2 -20.65 17.51 -1.45
N LEU A 3 -19.44 17.31 -0.90
CA LEU A 3 -18.74 16.02 -0.96
C LEU A 3 -19.44 14.95 -0.12
N ILE A 4 -19.97 15.34 1.04
CA ILE A 4 -20.73 14.45 1.92
C ILE A 4 -22.01 13.98 1.20
N GLU A 5 -22.74 14.89 0.55
CA GLU A 5 -23.93 14.56 -0.23
C GLU A 5 -23.64 13.64 -1.43
N LYS A 6 -22.51 13.86 -2.10
CA LYS A 6 -22.07 12.96 -3.18
C LYS A 6 -21.75 11.56 -2.67
N ARG A 7 -21.18 11.43 -1.48
CA ARG A 7 -20.76 10.16 -0.88
C ARG A 7 -21.91 9.39 -0.24
N PHE A 8 -22.77 10.08 0.50
CA PHE A 8 -23.91 9.50 1.24
C PHE A 8 -25.23 9.89 0.57
N LYS A 9 -25.83 8.95 -0.15
CA LYS A 9 -27.08 9.17 -0.88
C LYS A 9 -28.32 9.14 0.01
N ASP A 10 -28.23 8.48 1.16
CA ASP A 10 -29.28 8.49 2.19
C ASP A 10 -29.28 9.87 2.87
N PRO A 11 -30.43 10.60 2.88
CA PRO A 11 -30.53 11.94 3.46
C PRO A 11 -30.19 11.98 4.95
N ASP A 12 -30.69 11.02 5.73
CA ASP A 12 -30.47 10.93 7.17
C ASP A 12 -28.99 10.71 7.50
N LEU A 13 -28.34 9.82 6.75
CA LEU A 13 -26.91 9.54 6.91
C LEU A 13 -26.07 10.74 6.46
N SER A 14 -26.46 11.40 5.38
CA SER A 14 -25.81 12.63 4.90
C SER A 14 -25.87 13.73 5.96
N ASP A 15 -27.03 13.98 6.54
CA ASP A 15 -27.22 15.04 7.54
C ASP A 15 -26.46 14.75 8.86
N LYS A 16 -26.43 13.51 9.31
CA LYS A 16 -25.60 13.09 10.45
C LYS A 16 -24.12 13.35 10.20
N ASN A 17 -23.62 13.02 9.02
CA ASN A 17 -22.23 13.26 8.65
C ASN A 17 -21.89 14.75 8.51
N LYS A 18 -22.80 15.56 7.93
CA LYS A 18 -22.64 17.02 7.91
C LYS A 18 -22.57 17.62 9.30
N LYS A 19 -23.46 17.16 10.22
CA LYS A 19 -23.45 17.62 11.60
C LYS A 19 -22.13 17.26 12.30
N ALA A 20 -21.66 16.02 12.17
CA ALA A 20 -20.38 15.58 12.72
C ALA A 20 -19.21 16.42 12.17
N PHE A 21 -19.20 16.66 10.87
CA PHE A 21 -18.18 17.51 10.23
C PHE A 21 -18.18 18.94 10.79
N ARG A 22 -19.36 19.56 10.96
CA ARG A 22 -19.45 20.92 11.49
C ARG A 22 -19.00 21.02 12.94
N VAL A 23 -19.34 20.02 13.75
CA VAL A 23 -18.86 19.95 15.14
C VAL A 23 -17.33 19.81 15.19
N GLY A 24 -16.77 18.89 14.42
CA GLY A 24 -15.31 18.71 14.34
C GLY A 24 -14.58 19.95 13.79
N TYR A 25 -15.16 20.60 12.78
CA TYR A 25 -14.61 21.86 12.26
C TYR A 25 -14.59 22.97 13.31
N GLY A 26 -15.70 23.13 14.06
CA GLY A 26 -15.78 24.12 15.15
C GLY A 26 -14.73 23.86 16.24
N LEU A 27 -14.62 22.62 16.70
CA LEU A 27 -13.59 22.22 17.66
C LEU A 27 -12.17 22.51 17.14
N GLY A 28 -11.91 22.25 15.86
CA GLY A 28 -10.62 22.55 15.23
C GLY A 28 -10.32 24.06 15.23
N VAL A 29 -11.29 24.88 14.83
CA VAL A 29 -11.13 26.34 14.83
C VAL A 29 -10.87 26.88 16.25
N ASP A 30 -11.60 26.39 17.24
CA ASP A 30 -11.42 26.80 18.63
C ASP A 30 -10.05 26.39 19.18
N HIS A 31 -9.57 25.21 18.81
CA HIS A 31 -8.26 24.71 19.27
C HIS A 31 -7.08 25.45 18.64
N VAL A 32 -7.16 25.76 17.34
CA VAL A 32 -6.06 26.42 16.59
C VAL A 32 -6.07 27.94 16.74
N GLY A 33 -7.10 28.50 17.37
CA GLY A 33 -7.24 29.95 17.53
C GLY A 33 -7.38 30.71 16.21
N GLY A 34 -7.86 30.04 15.16
CA GLY A 34 -8.06 30.63 13.85
C GLY A 34 -6.79 30.90 13.02
N THR A 35 -5.60 30.50 13.51
CA THR A 35 -4.35 30.68 12.77
C THR A 35 -4.10 29.45 11.89
N PRO A 36 -4.11 29.57 10.55
CA PRO A 36 -3.77 28.46 9.67
C PRO A 36 -2.31 28.02 9.91
N VAL A 37 -2.10 26.75 10.21
CA VAL A 37 -0.76 26.16 10.35
C VAL A 37 -0.11 25.94 8.97
N LEU A 38 -0.94 25.69 7.96
CA LEU A 38 -0.51 25.52 6.59
C LEU A 38 -1.19 26.56 5.69
N GLN A 39 -0.42 27.19 4.84
CA GLN A 39 -0.94 28.08 3.80
C GLN A 39 -1.20 27.24 2.54
N VAL A 40 -2.43 27.26 2.06
CA VAL A 40 -2.77 26.70 0.75
C VAL A 40 -2.41 27.76 -0.31
N PRO A 41 -1.59 27.46 -1.31
CA PRO A 41 -1.26 28.41 -2.35
C PRO A 41 -2.52 28.83 -3.12
N ASP A 42 -2.59 30.11 -3.50
CA ASP A 42 -3.74 30.67 -4.24
C ASP A 42 -3.94 30.05 -5.63
N LYS A 43 -2.90 29.48 -6.18
CA LYS A 43 -2.94 28.73 -7.44
C LYS A 43 -2.34 27.35 -7.22
N PRO A 44 -3.05 26.27 -7.63
CA PRO A 44 -2.46 24.95 -7.64
C PRO A 44 -1.27 24.92 -8.59
N ASP A 45 -0.14 24.39 -8.16
CA ASP A 45 0.92 24.00 -9.06
C ASP A 45 0.42 22.79 -9.85
N ASN A 46 0.30 22.92 -11.16
CA ASN A 46 -0.24 21.85 -12.01
C ASN A 46 0.73 20.67 -12.16
N ASP A 47 1.97 20.82 -11.69
CA ASP A 47 3.00 19.77 -11.74
C ASP A 47 3.02 18.91 -10.44
N GLU A 48 2.25 19.32 -9.41
CA GLU A 48 2.13 18.58 -8.15
C GLU A 48 0.91 17.67 -8.15
N VAL A 49 1.09 16.44 -7.64
CA VAL A 49 0.04 15.46 -7.47
C VAL A 49 -0.09 15.08 -6.00
N PHE A 50 -1.27 15.20 -5.46
CA PHE A 50 -1.57 14.74 -4.10
C PHE A 50 -1.96 13.26 -4.11
N LEU A 51 -1.12 12.41 -3.51
CA LEU A 51 -1.31 10.96 -3.42
C LEU A 51 -1.10 10.48 -1.99
N ASP A 52 -1.84 9.44 -1.58
CA ASP A 52 -1.47 8.66 -0.42
C ASP A 52 -0.33 7.67 -0.77
N GLY A 53 0.38 7.16 0.25
CA GLY A 53 1.53 6.28 0.05
C GLY A 53 1.20 4.99 -0.72
N ASN A 54 0.04 4.38 -0.49
CA ASN A 54 -0.37 3.17 -1.22
C ASN A 54 -0.55 3.45 -2.72
N SER A 55 -1.21 4.57 -3.03
CA SER A 55 -1.41 5.01 -4.43
C SER A 55 -0.08 5.36 -5.09
N ALA A 56 0.84 6.00 -4.36
CA ALA A 56 2.17 6.33 -4.86
C ALA A 56 3.00 5.08 -5.17
N VAL A 57 3.02 4.09 -4.27
CA VAL A 57 3.70 2.79 -4.51
C VAL A 57 3.10 2.08 -5.73
N ALA A 58 1.78 2.01 -5.83
CA ALA A 58 1.12 1.36 -6.94
C ALA A 58 1.39 2.05 -8.29
N LEU A 59 1.35 3.38 -8.31
CA LEU A 59 1.62 4.17 -9.50
C LEU A 59 3.10 4.06 -9.92
N GLY A 60 4.03 4.09 -8.95
CA GLY A 60 5.45 3.88 -9.19
C GLY A 60 5.73 2.50 -9.78
N ALA A 61 5.14 1.45 -9.23
CA ALA A 61 5.27 0.09 -9.74
C ALA A 61 4.72 -0.04 -11.18
N ALA A 62 3.53 0.52 -11.43
CA ALA A 62 2.93 0.54 -12.78
C ALA A 62 3.81 1.31 -13.77
N SER A 63 4.36 2.46 -13.37
CA SER A 63 5.27 3.28 -14.19
C SER A 63 6.59 2.55 -14.49
N ALA A 64 7.05 1.69 -13.58
CA ALA A 64 8.19 0.81 -13.79
C ALA A 64 7.86 -0.43 -14.65
N GLY A 65 6.62 -0.54 -15.12
CA GLY A 65 6.16 -1.61 -16.00
C GLY A 65 5.67 -2.86 -15.27
N CYS A 66 5.33 -2.78 -13.98
CA CYS A 66 4.68 -3.88 -13.28
C CYS A 66 3.34 -4.20 -13.97
N ASN A 67 3.22 -5.43 -14.47
CA ASN A 67 2.07 -5.90 -15.21
C ASN A 67 1.39 -7.14 -14.59
N TYR A 68 1.88 -7.58 -13.46
CA TYR A 68 1.29 -8.67 -12.69
C TYR A 68 1.40 -8.39 -11.19
N ILE A 69 0.28 -8.38 -10.50
CA ILE A 69 0.24 -8.27 -9.05
C ILE A 69 -0.71 -9.31 -8.46
N THR A 70 -0.26 -10.02 -7.46
CA THR A 70 -1.10 -10.91 -6.67
C THR A 70 -0.87 -10.66 -5.19
N ALA A 71 -1.93 -10.77 -4.40
CA ALA A 71 -1.85 -10.57 -2.95
C ALA A 71 -2.98 -11.27 -2.20
N TYR A 72 -2.70 -11.67 -0.98
CA TYR A 72 -3.72 -11.85 0.05
C TYR A 72 -3.92 -10.51 0.77
N PRO A 73 -5.16 -10.01 0.92
CA PRO A 73 -5.42 -8.70 1.51
C PRO A 73 -4.96 -8.63 2.97
N MET A 74 -3.90 -7.87 3.24
CA MET A 74 -3.38 -7.65 4.58
C MET A 74 -3.11 -6.15 4.81
N SER A 75 -3.77 -5.57 5.81
CA SER A 75 -3.58 -4.15 6.16
C SER A 75 -2.18 -3.90 6.76
N PRO A 76 -1.52 -2.78 6.40
CA PRO A 76 -1.96 -1.69 5.54
C PRO A 76 -1.65 -1.84 4.05
N GLY A 77 -1.03 -2.94 3.59
CA GLY A 77 -0.64 -3.18 2.21
C GLY A 77 -1.78 -3.31 1.20
N THR A 78 -3.00 -3.62 1.66
CA THR A 78 -4.18 -3.82 0.80
C THR A 78 -4.48 -2.63 -0.12
N GLY A 79 -4.12 -1.41 0.28
CA GLY A 79 -4.36 -0.21 -0.52
C GLY A 79 -3.64 -0.24 -1.88
N VAL A 80 -2.42 -0.74 -1.92
CA VAL A 80 -1.63 -0.92 -3.17
C VAL A 80 -2.35 -1.87 -4.11
N PHE A 81 -2.77 -3.03 -3.61
CA PHE A 81 -3.50 -4.03 -4.39
C PHE A 81 -4.83 -3.48 -4.93
N THR A 82 -5.59 -2.78 -4.07
CA THR A 82 -6.87 -2.18 -4.45
C THR A 82 -6.70 -1.11 -5.53
N PHE A 83 -5.62 -0.33 -5.47
CA PHE A 83 -5.33 0.69 -6.49
C PHE A 83 -5.05 0.02 -7.85
N PHE A 84 -4.23 -1.04 -7.88
CA PHE A 84 -4.00 -1.82 -9.09
C PHE A 84 -5.30 -2.42 -9.65
N ALA A 85 -6.13 -3.01 -8.80
CA ALA A 85 -7.40 -3.62 -9.21
C ALA A 85 -8.33 -2.60 -9.89
N LYS A 86 -8.42 -1.40 -9.33
CA LYS A 86 -9.23 -0.31 -9.91
C LYS A 86 -8.70 0.19 -11.26
N ASN A 87 -7.41 0.12 -11.48
CA ASN A 87 -6.73 0.66 -12.66
C ASN A 87 -6.12 -0.42 -13.56
N ALA A 88 -6.48 -1.70 -13.38
CA ALA A 88 -5.89 -2.84 -14.05
C ALA A 88 -5.86 -2.70 -15.59
N LYS A 89 -6.96 -2.20 -16.17
CA LYS A 89 -7.05 -1.95 -17.62
C LYS A 89 -6.09 -0.84 -18.08
N LEU A 90 -6.00 0.24 -17.31
CA LEU A 90 -5.10 1.36 -17.62
C LEU A 90 -3.64 0.93 -17.59
N PHE A 91 -3.28 0.09 -16.61
CA PHE A 91 -1.92 -0.41 -16.43
C PHE A 91 -1.61 -1.64 -17.29
N SER A 92 -2.61 -2.17 -18.02
CA SER A 92 -2.48 -3.45 -18.74
C SER A 92 -1.96 -4.57 -17.84
N ALA A 93 -2.42 -4.59 -16.60
CA ALA A 93 -1.94 -5.48 -15.56
C ALA A 93 -2.96 -6.58 -15.22
N VAL A 94 -2.44 -7.77 -14.93
CA VAL A 94 -3.18 -8.86 -14.29
C VAL A 94 -3.15 -8.65 -12.78
N VAL A 95 -4.31 -8.68 -12.15
CA VAL A 95 -4.48 -8.48 -10.71
C VAL A 95 -5.26 -9.65 -10.14
N GLU A 96 -4.63 -10.42 -9.27
CA GLU A 96 -5.21 -11.66 -8.76
C GLU A 96 -5.19 -11.69 -7.23
N GLN A 97 -6.36 -11.86 -6.62
CA GLN A 97 -6.47 -12.08 -5.19
C GLN A 97 -6.38 -13.58 -4.89
N VAL A 98 -5.54 -13.94 -3.94
CA VAL A 98 -5.28 -15.33 -3.53
C VAL A 98 -5.72 -15.61 -2.10
N GLU A 99 -5.72 -16.88 -1.72
CA GLU A 99 -6.22 -17.34 -0.43
C GLU A 99 -5.22 -17.17 0.73
N ASP A 100 -3.91 -17.03 0.43
CA ASP A 100 -2.86 -16.83 1.42
C ASP A 100 -1.60 -16.21 0.79
N GLU A 101 -0.65 -15.84 1.62
CA GLU A 101 0.62 -15.21 1.20
C GLU A 101 1.57 -16.20 0.55
N ILE A 102 1.50 -17.48 0.88
CA ILE A 102 2.31 -18.54 0.25
C ILE A 102 1.92 -18.66 -1.23
N SER A 103 0.63 -18.67 -1.50
CA SER A 103 0.09 -18.63 -2.87
C SER A 103 0.53 -17.36 -3.59
N ALA A 104 0.44 -16.20 -2.92
CA ALA A 104 0.83 -14.92 -3.50
C ALA A 104 2.28 -14.92 -4.00
N ILE A 105 3.23 -15.27 -3.13
CA ILE A 105 4.66 -15.22 -3.51
C ILE A 105 4.98 -16.25 -4.61
N ASN A 106 4.41 -17.45 -4.55
CA ASN A 106 4.68 -18.48 -5.56
C ASN A 106 4.09 -18.11 -6.92
N MET A 107 2.92 -17.47 -6.96
CA MET A 107 2.36 -16.95 -8.21
C MET A 107 3.20 -15.80 -8.77
N VAL A 108 3.74 -14.92 -7.93
CA VAL A 108 4.69 -13.88 -8.37
C VAL A 108 5.95 -14.49 -8.97
N VAL A 109 6.55 -15.49 -8.31
CA VAL A 109 7.72 -16.21 -8.82
C VAL A 109 7.41 -16.87 -10.17
N GLY A 110 6.28 -17.58 -10.27
CA GLY A 110 5.87 -18.21 -11.53
C GLY A 110 5.63 -17.21 -12.66
N ALA A 111 4.95 -16.10 -12.37
CA ALA A 111 4.70 -15.04 -13.35
C ALA A 111 6.01 -14.36 -13.80
N ALA A 112 6.90 -14.08 -12.87
CA ALA A 112 8.20 -13.47 -13.17
C ALA A 112 9.08 -14.43 -13.99
N TYR A 113 9.09 -15.72 -13.65
CA TYR A 113 9.79 -16.76 -14.42
C TYR A 113 9.27 -16.84 -15.87
N ALA A 114 7.97 -16.61 -16.06
CA ALA A 114 7.35 -16.53 -17.39
C ALA A 114 7.56 -15.18 -18.11
N GLY A 115 8.31 -14.23 -17.51
CA GLY A 115 8.68 -12.96 -18.12
C GLY A 115 7.80 -11.76 -17.73
N ALA A 116 6.87 -11.91 -16.79
CA ALA A 116 6.12 -10.78 -16.26
C ALA A 116 6.98 -9.93 -15.31
N ARG A 117 6.68 -8.64 -15.22
CA ARG A 117 7.17 -7.79 -14.11
C ARG A 117 6.18 -7.90 -12.97
N ALA A 118 6.48 -8.81 -12.05
CA ALA A 118 5.55 -9.26 -11.03
C ALA A 118 5.87 -8.71 -9.65
N MET A 119 4.82 -8.40 -8.88
CA MET A 119 4.95 -7.99 -7.49
C MET A 119 3.86 -8.57 -6.60
N THR A 120 4.12 -8.55 -5.30
CA THR A 120 3.11 -8.75 -4.26
C THR A 120 3.17 -7.64 -3.23
N THR A 121 2.10 -7.51 -2.45
CA THR A 121 2.03 -6.58 -1.31
C THR A 121 1.47 -7.30 -0.08
N THR A 122 2.11 -7.10 1.05
CA THR A 122 1.75 -7.74 2.31
C THR A 122 2.17 -6.90 3.51
N SER A 123 2.04 -7.43 4.71
CA SER A 123 2.61 -6.92 5.96
C SER A 123 3.47 -7.99 6.62
N GLY A 124 4.10 -7.70 7.76
CA GLY A 124 5.09 -8.58 8.39
C GLY A 124 4.61 -10.01 8.63
N GLY A 125 3.40 -10.19 9.15
CA GLY A 125 2.82 -11.52 9.35
C GLY A 125 2.70 -12.35 8.06
N GLY A 126 2.31 -11.73 6.94
CA GLY A 126 2.27 -12.39 5.65
C GLY A 126 3.65 -12.59 5.04
N PHE A 127 4.57 -11.64 5.25
CA PHE A 127 5.93 -11.76 4.76
C PHE A 127 6.69 -12.93 5.40
N VAL A 128 6.42 -13.25 6.67
CA VAL A 128 6.94 -14.47 7.31
C VAL A 128 6.54 -15.73 6.54
N LEU A 129 5.29 -15.79 6.08
CA LEU A 129 4.81 -16.93 5.29
C LEU A 129 5.45 -16.99 3.88
N MET A 130 5.94 -15.87 3.38
CA MET A 130 6.61 -15.79 2.06
C MET A 130 8.07 -16.21 2.08
N CYS A 131 8.68 -16.49 3.23
CA CYS A 131 10.14 -16.70 3.35
C CYS A 131 10.67 -17.84 2.48
N GLU A 132 9.92 -18.92 2.34
CA GLU A 132 10.32 -20.04 1.46
C GLU A 132 10.22 -19.63 -0.02
N GLY A 133 9.12 -19.01 -0.43
CA GLY A 133 8.96 -18.50 -1.80
C GLY A 133 10.00 -17.44 -2.18
N LEU A 134 10.42 -16.60 -1.22
CA LEU A 134 11.52 -15.67 -1.40
C LEU A 134 12.85 -16.41 -1.66
N SER A 135 13.09 -17.50 -0.93
CA SER A 135 14.27 -18.35 -1.15
C SER A 135 14.21 -19.07 -2.50
N LEU A 136 13.02 -19.50 -2.92
CA LEU A 136 12.79 -20.07 -4.26
C LEU A 136 13.12 -19.05 -5.36
N ALA A 137 12.67 -17.80 -5.20
CA ALA A 137 13.04 -16.73 -6.13
C ALA A 137 14.58 -16.55 -6.20
N GLY A 138 15.26 -16.65 -5.05
CA GLY A 138 16.73 -16.59 -4.98
C GLY A 138 17.42 -17.72 -5.73
N ILE A 139 17.02 -18.97 -5.49
CA ILE A 139 17.68 -20.15 -6.14
C ILE A 139 17.37 -20.24 -7.64
N THR A 140 16.20 -19.75 -8.07
CA THR A 140 15.81 -19.71 -9.49
C THR A 140 16.28 -18.46 -10.23
N GLU A 141 16.98 -17.56 -9.54
CA GLU A 141 17.40 -16.24 -10.07
C GLU A 141 16.24 -15.45 -10.69
N THR A 142 15.05 -15.57 -10.11
CA THR A 142 13.83 -14.96 -10.60
C THR A 142 13.59 -13.63 -9.89
N PRO A 143 13.60 -12.49 -10.61
CA PRO A 143 13.41 -11.19 -9.99
C PRO A 143 11.95 -10.99 -9.55
N VAL A 144 11.75 -10.71 -8.26
CA VAL A 144 10.43 -10.44 -7.69
C VAL A 144 10.48 -9.17 -6.84
N VAL A 145 9.34 -8.47 -6.77
CA VAL A 145 9.18 -7.31 -5.89
C VAL A 145 8.16 -7.63 -4.81
N VAL A 146 8.54 -7.43 -3.56
CA VAL A 146 7.64 -7.54 -2.41
C VAL A 146 7.50 -6.16 -1.77
N HIS A 147 6.32 -5.58 -1.80
CA HIS A 147 6.00 -4.40 -1.02
C HIS A 147 5.59 -4.83 0.39
N LEU A 148 6.42 -4.50 1.35
CA LEU A 148 6.20 -4.79 2.77
C LEU A 148 5.68 -3.53 3.47
N ALA A 149 4.38 -3.48 3.70
CA ALA A 149 3.76 -2.43 4.50
C ALA A 149 3.84 -2.83 5.98
N GLN A 150 4.72 -2.18 6.72
CA GLN A 150 5.00 -2.54 8.10
C GLN A 150 3.81 -2.33 9.04
N ARG A 151 3.69 -3.18 10.03
CA ARG A 151 2.75 -3.05 11.16
C ARG A 151 3.31 -3.71 12.41
N PRO A 152 2.88 -3.28 13.63
CA PRO A 152 3.37 -3.89 14.85
C PRO A 152 2.99 -5.37 14.95
N GLY A 153 3.97 -6.17 15.36
CA GLY A 153 3.87 -7.59 15.67
C GLY A 153 4.02 -7.84 17.16
N PRO A 154 4.26 -9.11 17.58
CA PRO A 154 4.37 -10.32 16.73
C PRO A 154 3.03 -10.89 16.25
N ALA A 155 3.09 -11.92 15.42
CA ALA A 155 1.96 -12.61 14.80
C ALA A 155 1.04 -11.65 14.03
N THR A 156 -0.27 -11.75 14.19
CA THR A 156 -1.21 -10.83 13.51
C THR A 156 -0.99 -9.38 13.90
N GLY A 157 -0.51 -9.11 15.10
CA GLY A 157 -0.19 -7.78 15.58
C GLY A 157 -1.38 -6.82 15.61
N LEU A 158 -1.11 -5.54 15.40
CA LEU A 158 -2.09 -4.46 15.44
C LEU A 158 -2.13 -3.72 14.09
N ALA A 159 -2.96 -4.20 13.18
CA ALA A 159 -2.98 -3.82 11.77
C ALA A 159 -3.13 -2.31 11.48
N THR A 160 -3.70 -1.54 12.41
CA THR A 160 -4.00 -0.11 12.23
C THR A 160 -3.24 0.79 13.21
N ARG A 161 -2.16 0.29 13.80
CA ARG A 161 -1.28 1.07 14.69
C ARG A 161 -0.03 1.52 13.95
N THR A 162 0.45 2.70 14.32
CA THR A 162 1.60 3.35 13.69
C THR A 162 2.89 2.88 14.36
N GLU A 163 3.37 1.71 13.98
CA GLU A 163 4.64 1.16 14.44
C GLU A 163 5.27 0.36 13.31
N GLN A 164 6.60 0.35 13.26
CA GLN A 164 7.39 -0.38 12.29
C GLN A 164 8.15 -1.48 13.02
N ALA A 165 7.79 -2.72 12.77
CA ALA A 165 8.35 -3.88 13.46
C ALA A 165 9.02 -4.91 12.52
N ASP A 166 8.92 -4.73 11.21
CA ASP A 166 9.24 -5.77 10.23
C ASP A 166 10.60 -5.58 9.55
N LEU A 167 11.39 -4.58 9.96
CA LEU A 167 12.62 -4.20 9.26
C LEU A 167 13.70 -5.29 9.36
N GLU A 168 13.93 -5.86 10.55
CA GLU A 168 14.88 -6.94 10.73
C GLU A 168 14.47 -8.19 9.95
N LEU A 169 13.17 -8.52 9.96
CA LEU A 169 12.65 -9.61 9.16
C LEU A 169 12.89 -9.38 7.67
N ALA A 170 12.69 -8.18 7.16
CA ALA A 170 12.96 -7.83 5.77
C ALA A 170 14.44 -7.98 5.39
N LEU A 171 15.34 -7.64 6.31
CA LEU A 171 16.78 -7.76 6.10
C LEU A 171 17.25 -9.23 6.05
N TYR A 172 16.69 -10.11 6.86
CA TYR A 172 17.21 -11.45 7.09
C TYR A 172 16.26 -12.59 6.66
N ALA A 173 15.10 -12.28 6.07
CA ALA A 173 14.13 -13.29 5.64
C ALA A 173 14.68 -14.24 4.58
N GLY A 174 14.14 -15.46 4.55
CA GLY A 174 14.57 -16.52 3.66
C GLY A 174 15.74 -17.35 4.24
N HIS A 175 16.19 -18.33 3.48
CA HIS A 175 17.33 -19.15 3.82
C HIS A 175 18.27 -19.31 2.61
N GLY A 176 19.53 -19.61 2.88
CA GLY A 176 20.57 -19.63 1.86
C GLY A 176 21.06 -18.24 1.49
N GLU A 177 22.06 -18.18 0.64
CA GLU A 177 22.72 -16.95 0.22
C GLU A 177 22.22 -16.52 -1.16
N PHE A 178 21.55 -15.39 -1.24
CA PHE A 178 21.11 -14.77 -2.49
C PHE A 178 21.03 -13.24 -2.33
N PRO A 179 21.28 -12.48 -3.40
CA PRO A 179 21.22 -11.03 -3.33
C PRO A 179 19.78 -10.54 -3.19
N ARG A 180 19.61 -9.49 -2.38
CA ARG A 180 18.37 -8.72 -2.29
C ARG A 180 18.69 -7.25 -2.15
N ALA A 181 17.82 -6.40 -2.65
CA ALA A 181 17.85 -4.97 -2.38
C ALA A 181 16.67 -4.60 -1.49
N LEU A 182 16.91 -3.83 -0.44
CA LEU A 182 15.90 -3.29 0.44
C LEU A 182 15.85 -1.78 0.26
N TYR A 183 14.69 -1.27 -0.12
CA TYR A 183 14.40 0.15 -0.21
C TYR A 183 13.45 0.54 0.92
N ALA A 184 13.87 1.48 1.75
CA ALA A 184 13.09 1.98 2.88
C ALA A 184 12.97 3.51 2.79
N PRO A 185 12.13 4.04 1.88
CA PRO A 185 11.96 5.47 1.71
C PRO A 185 11.40 6.10 2.99
N VAL A 186 11.97 7.22 3.40
CA VAL A 186 11.57 7.96 4.62
C VAL A 186 10.81 9.25 4.31
N ASN A 187 10.87 9.73 3.07
CA ASN A 187 10.17 10.92 2.59
C ASN A 187 9.91 10.78 1.07
N VAL A 188 9.29 11.80 0.48
CA VAL A 188 8.96 11.83 -0.96
C VAL A 188 10.18 11.99 -1.88
N GLU A 189 11.32 12.35 -1.34
CA GLU A 189 12.55 12.65 -2.11
C GLU A 189 13.53 11.46 -2.11
N SER A 190 13.30 10.45 -1.25
CA SER A 190 14.20 9.30 -1.04
C SER A 190 13.90 8.07 -1.89
#